data_3f70b86b08a2967a2cdeb4ae5dd8bc43
#
_entry.id   3f70b86b08a2967a2cdeb4ae5dd8bc43
#
_cell.length_a   1.000
_cell.length_b   1.000
_cell.length_c   1.000
_cell.angle_alpha   90.00
_cell.angle_beta   90.00
_cell.angle_gamma   90.00
#
_symmetry.space_group_name_H-M   'P 1'
#
loop_
_entity.id
_entity.type
_entity.pdbx_description
1 polymer ?
#
loop_
_entity_poly.entity_id
_entity_poly.type
_entity_poly.pdbx_seq_one_letter_code
_entity_poly.pdbx_strand_id
1 'polypeptide(L)'
;PDTADATQYDQFDGDPSPARVVADADVLAADLFVDGHARAALDLLRSHSWTTLVASDPLVDDLEAVVAALADPGLARDWRAQVDRWRTPVSHPPGDHPALSSAYRGGAMQVISLDAALTGPHAAAGLRDRLPVSVREPRAFETVFSPARLYPEVADGSYSGPDRDPRSW
;
A
#
# COMPACT_ATOMS: atom_id res chain seq x y z
N PRO A 1 -26.52 23.11 20.91
CA PRO A 1 -25.48 22.12 21.09
C PRO A 1 -25.17 21.51 19.73
N ASP A 2 -24.00 21.89 19.20
CA ASP A 2 -23.47 21.37 17.96
C ASP A 2 -23.19 19.87 18.13
N THR A 3 -24.01 19.06 17.51
CA THR A 3 -23.61 17.72 17.14
C THR A 3 -22.60 17.87 16.00
N ALA A 4 -21.34 17.93 16.37
CA ALA A 4 -20.26 17.80 15.42
C ALA A 4 -20.53 16.52 14.61
N ASP A 5 -20.72 16.72 13.32
CA ASP A 5 -20.79 15.68 12.31
C ASP A 5 -19.52 14.84 12.47
N ALA A 6 -19.65 13.73 13.16
CA ALA A 6 -18.60 12.73 13.23
C ALA A 6 -18.56 12.11 11.84
N THR A 7 -17.76 12.71 10.97
CA THR A 7 -17.43 12.15 9.67
C THR A 7 -17.01 10.71 9.90
N GLN A 8 -17.88 9.78 9.58
CA GLN A 8 -17.65 8.36 9.79
C GLN A 8 -16.64 7.92 8.74
N TYR A 9 -15.39 7.78 9.15
CA TYR A 9 -14.34 7.25 8.29
C TYR A 9 -14.58 5.76 8.10
N ASP A 10 -14.67 5.35 6.85
CA ASP A 10 -14.79 3.94 6.49
C ASP A 10 -13.57 3.18 7.00
N GLN A 11 -13.80 2.17 7.80
CA GLN A 11 -12.80 1.27 8.33
C GLN A 11 -13.06 -0.14 7.82
N PHE A 12 -11.99 -0.88 7.56
CA PHE A 12 -12.09 -2.29 7.21
C PHE A 12 -12.60 -3.09 8.41
N ASP A 13 -13.70 -3.82 8.23
CA ASP A 13 -14.38 -4.56 9.30
C ASP A 13 -13.76 -5.93 9.59
N GLY A 14 -12.85 -6.38 8.74
CA GLY A 14 -12.19 -7.68 8.89
C GLY A 14 -10.95 -7.62 9.81
N ASP A 15 -10.40 -8.79 10.06
CA ASP A 15 -9.11 -8.90 10.73
C ASP A 15 -7.99 -8.39 9.81
N PRO A 16 -6.93 -7.76 10.36
CA PRO A 16 -5.76 -7.41 9.59
C PRO A 16 -5.18 -8.63 8.87
N SER A 17 -4.70 -8.42 7.65
CA SER A 17 -4.18 -9.50 6.82
C SER A 17 -2.82 -9.15 6.23
N PRO A 18 -1.87 -10.10 6.20
CA PRO A 18 -0.58 -9.90 5.52
C PRO A 18 -0.71 -9.86 3.99
N ALA A 19 -1.86 -10.24 3.42
CA ALA A 19 -2.17 -10.08 2.01
C ALA A 19 -2.73 -8.68 1.66
N ARG A 20 -3.02 -7.86 2.66
CA ARG A 20 -3.41 -6.46 2.49
C ARG A 20 -2.19 -5.58 2.71
N VAL A 21 -1.83 -4.82 1.70
CA VAL A 21 -0.54 -4.09 1.63
C VAL A 21 -0.80 -2.65 1.25
N VAL A 22 -0.08 -1.74 1.88
CA VAL A 22 0.00 -0.33 1.49
C VAL A 22 1.34 -0.08 0.81
N ALA A 23 1.33 0.59 -0.34
CA ALA A 23 2.53 1.17 -0.94
C ALA A 23 2.47 2.68 -0.76
N ASP A 24 3.53 3.26 -0.19
CA ASP A 24 3.64 4.70 -0.02
C ASP A 24 3.72 5.43 -1.37
N ALA A 25 3.41 6.70 -1.39
CA ALA A 25 3.40 7.52 -2.61
C ALA A 25 4.73 7.48 -3.36
N ASP A 26 5.85 7.48 -2.64
CA ASP A 26 7.20 7.38 -3.23
C ASP A 26 7.44 6.04 -3.94
N VAL A 27 6.92 4.95 -3.41
CA VAL A 27 7.02 3.61 -4.01
C VAL A 27 6.15 3.53 -5.27
N LEU A 28 4.93 4.05 -5.22
CA LEU A 28 4.03 4.11 -6.38
C LEU A 28 4.60 5.00 -7.49
N ALA A 29 5.28 6.09 -7.14
CA ALA A 29 5.98 6.93 -8.11
C ALA A 29 7.20 6.22 -8.70
N ALA A 30 8.00 5.54 -7.89
CA ALA A 30 9.16 4.77 -8.35
C ALA A 30 8.75 3.61 -9.27
N ASP A 31 7.60 2.99 -9.06
CA ASP A 31 7.03 1.99 -9.96
C ASP A 31 6.82 2.53 -11.38
N LEU A 32 6.38 3.77 -11.50
CA LEU A 32 6.21 4.41 -12.80
C LEU A 32 7.55 4.73 -13.48
N PHE A 33 8.47 5.34 -12.74
CA PHE A 33 9.67 5.95 -13.32
C PHE A 33 10.89 5.03 -13.37
N VAL A 34 10.95 4.00 -12.54
CA VAL A 34 12.15 3.19 -12.34
C VAL A 34 11.84 1.70 -12.45
N ASP A 35 12.52 1.03 -13.36
CA ASP A 35 12.50 -0.44 -13.42
C ASP A 35 13.47 -1.01 -12.37
N GLY A 36 12.94 -1.25 -11.16
CA GLY A 36 13.74 -1.66 -10.02
C GLY A 36 12.91 -2.35 -8.95
N HIS A 37 13.37 -2.29 -7.71
CA HIS A 37 12.75 -3.00 -6.59
C HIS A 37 11.32 -2.55 -6.30
N ALA A 38 10.98 -1.29 -6.47
CA ALA A 38 9.61 -0.81 -6.29
C ALA A 38 8.66 -1.50 -7.27
N ARG A 39 9.01 -1.55 -8.55
CA ARG A 39 8.23 -2.25 -9.56
C ARG A 39 8.16 -3.75 -9.29
N ALA A 40 9.26 -4.38 -8.96
CA ALA A 40 9.28 -5.82 -8.65
C ALA A 40 8.42 -6.15 -7.43
N ALA A 41 8.47 -5.35 -6.38
CA ALA A 41 7.62 -5.51 -5.20
C ALA A 41 6.12 -5.39 -5.54
N LEU A 42 5.76 -4.38 -6.33
CA LEU A 42 4.36 -4.16 -6.73
C LEU A 42 3.89 -5.20 -7.76
N ASP A 43 4.77 -5.72 -8.60
CA ASP A 43 4.44 -6.82 -9.51
C ASP A 43 4.11 -8.12 -8.76
N LEU A 44 4.71 -8.36 -7.61
CA LEU A 44 4.30 -9.46 -6.72
C LEU A 44 2.83 -9.31 -6.29
N LEU A 45 2.38 -8.11 -6.01
CA LEU A 45 0.98 -7.85 -5.66
C LEU A 45 0.08 -7.93 -6.89
N ARG A 46 0.45 -7.28 -7.99
CA ARG A 46 -0.34 -7.26 -9.22
C ARG A 46 -0.56 -8.64 -9.83
N SER A 47 0.39 -9.54 -9.66
CA SER A 47 0.32 -10.90 -10.21
C SER A 47 -0.50 -11.89 -9.38
N HIS A 48 -1.05 -11.45 -8.25
CA HIS A 48 -1.83 -12.31 -7.35
C HIS A 48 -3.17 -11.67 -6.98
N SER A 49 -4.28 -12.21 -7.50
CA SER A 49 -5.62 -11.67 -7.29
C SER A 49 -6.10 -11.66 -5.83
N TRP A 50 -5.48 -12.47 -5.01
CA TRP A 50 -5.82 -12.60 -3.58
C TRP A 50 -5.09 -11.58 -2.69
N THR A 51 -4.19 -10.77 -3.25
CA THR A 51 -3.61 -9.62 -2.55
C THR A 51 -4.46 -8.37 -2.76
N THR A 52 -4.35 -7.42 -1.85
CA THR A 52 -5.07 -6.15 -1.92
C THR A 52 -4.11 -4.99 -1.70
N LEU A 53 -4.09 -4.04 -2.62
CA LEU A 53 -3.46 -2.74 -2.42
C LEU A 53 -4.46 -1.82 -1.73
N VAL A 54 -4.12 -1.37 -0.53
CA VAL A 54 -4.93 -0.42 0.25
C VAL A 54 -4.33 0.97 0.14
N ALA A 55 -5.12 1.96 -0.19
CA ALA A 55 -4.65 3.35 -0.23
C ALA A 55 -5.80 4.34 0.01
N SER A 56 -5.53 5.36 0.82
CA SER A 56 -6.44 6.48 1.03
C SER A 56 -6.33 7.53 -0.08
N ASP A 57 -7.32 8.40 -0.18
CA ASP A 57 -7.26 9.54 -1.10
C ASP A 57 -6.08 10.48 -0.81
N PRO A 58 -5.78 10.85 0.45
CA PRO A 58 -4.57 11.62 0.74
C PRO A 58 -3.27 10.97 0.24
N LEU A 59 -3.16 9.64 0.28
CA LEU A 59 -1.99 8.94 -0.25
C LEU A 59 -1.88 9.07 -1.77
N VAL A 60 -2.98 8.91 -2.49
CA VAL A 60 -2.96 9.08 -3.96
C VAL A 60 -2.91 10.55 -4.38
N ASP A 61 -3.34 11.49 -3.55
CA ASP A 61 -3.11 12.93 -3.76
C ASP A 61 -1.60 13.24 -3.69
N ASP A 62 -0.90 12.69 -2.72
CA ASP A 62 0.56 12.80 -2.60
C ASP A 62 1.26 12.17 -3.82
N LEU A 63 0.81 11.02 -4.27
CA LEU A 63 1.33 10.37 -5.48
C LEU A 63 1.17 11.28 -6.70
N GLU A 64 -0.02 11.84 -6.91
CA GLU A 64 -0.29 12.74 -8.03
C GLU A 64 0.62 13.97 -7.98
N ALA A 65 0.80 14.57 -6.80
CA ALA A 65 1.69 15.71 -6.61
C ALA A 65 3.15 15.37 -6.92
N VAL A 66 3.65 14.21 -6.49
CA VAL A 66 5.02 13.75 -6.77
C VAL A 66 5.22 13.54 -8.27
N VAL A 67 4.31 12.85 -8.94
CA VAL A 67 4.42 12.59 -10.39
C VAL A 67 4.33 13.89 -11.18
N ALA A 68 3.43 14.81 -10.80
CA ALA A 68 3.32 16.12 -11.45
C ALA A 68 4.61 16.94 -11.31
N ALA A 69 5.26 16.89 -10.15
CA ALA A 69 6.52 17.58 -9.92
C ALA A 69 7.70 16.97 -10.69
N LEU A 70 7.73 15.66 -10.85
CA LEU A 70 8.81 14.94 -11.55
C LEU A 70 8.65 14.92 -13.06
N ALA A 71 7.44 15.02 -13.56
CA ALA A 71 7.14 14.95 -14.99
C ALA A 71 6.16 16.07 -15.39
N ASP A 72 4.86 15.76 -15.41
CA ASP A 72 3.82 16.70 -15.78
C ASP A 72 2.44 16.32 -15.18
N PRO A 73 1.50 17.28 -15.10
CA PRO A 73 0.18 17.01 -14.54
C PRO A 73 -0.67 16.01 -15.33
N GLY A 74 -0.45 15.88 -16.63
CA GLY A 74 -1.17 14.91 -17.47
C GLY A 74 -0.81 13.48 -17.11
N LEU A 75 0.49 13.19 -17.04
CA LEU A 75 0.98 11.88 -16.62
C LEU A 75 0.55 11.56 -15.17
N ALA A 76 0.58 12.57 -14.29
CA ALA A 76 0.14 12.41 -12.90
C ALA A 76 -1.32 11.94 -12.82
N ARG A 77 -2.22 12.57 -13.56
CA ARG A 77 -3.64 12.17 -13.62
C ARG A 77 -3.83 10.77 -14.18
N ASP A 78 -3.11 10.44 -15.25
CA ASP A 78 -3.20 9.12 -15.88
C ASP A 78 -2.70 8.02 -14.95
N TRP A 79 -1.59 8.26 -14.25
CA TRP A 79 -1.05 7.30 -13.28
C TRP A 79 -1.96 7.15 -12.06
N ARG A 80 -2.49 8.26 -11.52
CA ARG A 80 -3.51 8.22 -10.47
C ARG A 80 -4.71 7.38 -10.88
N ALA A 81 -5.25 7.58 -12.08
CA ALA A 81 -6.38 6.81 -12.59
C ALA A 81 -6.07 5.32 -12.69
N GLN A 82 -4.83 4.97 -13.01
CA GLN A 82 -4.35 3.59 -13.03
C GLN A 82 -4.35 2.98 -11.62
N VAL A 83 -3.78 3.67 -10.66
CA VAL A 83 -3.75 3.23 -9.26
C VAL A 83 -5.16 3.17 -8.67
N ASP A 84 -6.04 4.11 -8.99
CA ASP A 84 -7.43 4.12 -8.55
C ASP A 84 -8.23 2.88 -8.99
N ARG A 85 -7.92 2.34 -10.16
CA ARG A 85 -8.54 1.07 -10.62
C ARG A 85 -8.03 -0.15 -9.87
N TRP A 86 -6.85 -0.08 -9.32
CA TRP A 86 -6.21 -1.21 -8.63
C TRP A 86 -6.47 -1.21 -7.12
N ARG A 87 -6.39 -0.04 -6.48
CA ARG A 87 -6.49 0.08 -5.02
C ARG A 87 -7.89 -0.24 -4.48
N THR A 88 -7.92 -0.68 -3.25
CA THR A 88 -9.11 -0.62 -2.39
C THR A 88 -9.00 0.65 -1.55
N PRO A 89 -9.91 1.62 -1.71
CA PRO A 89 -9.86 2.88 -0.99
C PRO A 89 -10.19 2.70 0.50
N VAL A 90 -9.59 3.55 1.32
CA VAL A 90 -9.89 3.67 2.75
C VAL A 90 -9.83 5.13 3.15
N SER A 91 -10.58 5.52 4.17
CA SER A 91 -10.56 6.88 4.70
C SER A 91 -10.01 6.92 6.13
N HIS A 92 -9.38 8.02 6.47
CA HIS A 92 -8.80 8.27 7.80
C HIS A 92 -8.81 9.75 8.15
N PRO A 93 -8.75 10.11 9.46
CA PRO A 93 -8.60 11.50 9.87
C PRO A 93 -7.36 12.17 9.28
N PRO A 94 -7.38 13.49 9.05
CA PRO A 94 -6.19 14.22 8.63
C PRO A 94 -5.15 14.29 9.75
N GLY A 95 -3.90 14.55 9.37
CA GLY A 95 -2.80 14.84 10.31
C GLY A 95 -1.81 13.70 10.54
N ASP A 96 -2.18 12.48 10.21
CA ASP A 96 -1.28 11.31 10.31
C ASP A 96 -0.61 11.02 8.95
N HIS A 97 0.46 10.23 8.99
CA HIS A 97 1.11 9.80 7.76
C HIS A 97 0.16 8.93 6.93
N PRO A 98 -0.15 9.29 5.66
CA PRO A 98 -1.19 8.63 4.88
C PRO A 98 -0.98 7.12 4.72
N ALA A 99 0.27 6.65 4.56
CA ALA A 99 0.55 5.23 4.41
C ALA A 99 0.25 4.44 5.70
N LEU A 100 0.62 4.97 6.86
CA LEU A 100 0.36 4.33 8.15
C LEU A 100 -1.13 4.34 8.48
N SER A 101 -1.80 5.46 8.25
CA SER A 101 -3.24 5.58 8.47
C SER A 101 -4.03 4.68 7.53
N SER A 102 -3.63 4.57 6.27
CA SER A 102 -4.21 3.63 5.31
C SER A 102 -4.07 2.18 5.77
N ALA A 103 -2.90 1.81 6.29
CA ALA A 103 -2.66 0.46 6.79
C ALA A 103 -3.54 0.15 8.01
N TYR A 104 -3.57 1.03 8.98
CA TYR A 104 -4.37 0.87 10.17
C TYR A 104 -5.86 0.75 9.88
N ARG A 105 -6.40 1.68 9.08
CA ARG A 105 -7.82 1.71 8.73
C ARG A 105 -8.22 0.62 7.72
N GLY A 106 -7.30 0.23 6.87
CA GLY A 106 -7.54 -0.76 5.82
C GLY A 106 -7.20 -2.19 6.18
N GLY A 107 -6.81 -2.48 7.41
CA GLY A 107 -6.44 -3.83 7.83
C GLY A 107 -5.20 -4.37 7.14
N ALA A 108 -4.29 -3.51 6.69
CA ALA A 108 -3.03 -3.93 6.09
C ALA A 108 -1.98 -4.20 7.17
N MET A 109 -1.26 -5.29 7.03
CA MET A 109 -0.15 -5.65 7.93
C MET A 109 1.22 -5.29 7.35
N GLN A 110 1.27 -4.87 6.09
CA GLN A 110 2.50 -4.56 5.36
C GLN A 110 2.41 -3.15 4.77
N VAL A 111 3.46 -2.37 4.96
CA VAL A 111 3.66 -1.08 4.28
C VAL A 111 5.01 -1.12 3.57
N ILE A 112 5.01 -0.72 2.31
CA ILE A 112 6.22 -0.55 1.50
C ILE A 112 6.50 0.94 1.39
N SER A 113 7.67 1.40 1.80
CA SER A 113 8.07 2.80 1.73
C SER A 113 9.55 2.95 1.44
N LEU A 114 9.91 4.07 0.80
CA LEU A 114 11.31 4.50 0.62
C LEU A 114 11.73 5.54 1.67
N ASP A 115 10.81 5.96 2.52
CA ASP A 115 11.07 6.96 3.57
C ASP A 115 11.84 6.32 4.74
N ALA A 116 13.09 6.75 4.92
CA ALA A 116 13.93 6.29 6.01
C ALA A 116 13.36 6.57 7.41
N ALA A 117 12.52 7.60 7.55
CA ALA A 117 11.82 7.88 8.80
C ALA A 117 10.79 6.80 9.16
N LEU A 118 10.28 6.05 8.18
CA LEU A 118 9.35 4.95 8.39
C LEU A 118 10.04 3.58 8.42
N THR A 119 11.11 3.39 7.64
CA THR A 119 11.79 2.10 7.48
C THR A 119 12.95 1.91 8.47
N GLY A 120 13.39 2.97 9.14
CA GLY A 120 14.52 2.94 10.07
C GLY A 120 14.22 2.12 11.34
N PRO A 121 15.29 1.64 12.05
CA PRO A 121 15.14 0.81 13.25
C PRO A 121 14.31 1.45 14.38
N HIS A 122 14.44 2.76 14.57
CA HIS A 122 13.68 3.50 15.58
C HIS A 122 12.18 3.56 15.24
N ALA A 123 11.84 3.78 13.98
CA ALA A 123 10.46 3.76 13.52
C ALA A 123 9.84 2.36 13.67
N ALA A 124 10.58 1.32 13.28
CA ALA A 124 10.13 -0.06 13.42
C ALA A 124 9.84 -0.45 14.87
N ALA A 125 10.69 -0.04 15.82
CA ALA A 125 10.47 -0.30 17.24
C ALA A 125 9.23 0.44 17.79
N GLY A 126 9.05 1.71 17.44
CA GLY A 126 7.90 2.51 17.87
C GLY A 126 6.55 2.06 17.28
N LEU A 127 6.56 1.52 16.06
CA LEU A 127 5.35 1.04 15.38
C LEU A 127 4.91 -0.34 15.88
N ARG A 128 5.84 -1.25 16.15
CA ARG A 128 5.53 -2.59 16.65
C ARG A 128 4.77 -2.59 17.97
N ASP A 129 5.04 -1.60 18.83
CA ASP A 129 4.36 -1.45 20.11
C ASP A 129 2.95 -0.85 19.97
N ARG A 130 2.61 -0.26 18.82
CA ARG A 130 1.35 0.46 18.61
C ARG A 130 0.44 -0.16 17.56
N LEU A 131 1.01 -0.74 16.50
CA LEU A 131 0.26 -1.27 15.35
C LEU A 131 0.87 -2.60 14.89
N PRO A 132 0.06 -3.60 14.51
CA PRO A 132 0.54 -4.85 13.93
C PRO A 132 0.95 -4.67 12.47
N VAL A 133 1.77 -3.65 12.18
CA VAL A 133 2.19 -3.25 10.84
C VAL A 133 3.70 -3.33 10.73
N SER A 134 4.18 -3.96 9.66
CA SER A 134 5.60 -3.96 9.29
C SER A 134 5.82 -2.98 8.15
N VAL A 135 6.80 -2.09 8.29
CA VAL A 135 7.22 -1.17 7.23
C VAL A 135 8.56 -1.62 6.68
N ARG A 136 8.66 -1.77 5.37
CA ARG A 136 9.86 -2.23 4.68
C ARG A 136 10.13 -1.43 3.42
N GLU A 137 11.42 -1.32 3.07
CA GLU A 137 11.81 -0.90 1.73
C GLU A 137 11.37 -1.93 0.68
N PRO A 138 11.18 -1.53 -0.59
CA PRO A 138 10.78 -2.45 -1.66
C PRO A 138 11.68 -3.69 -1.78
N ARG A 139 12.99 -3.52 -1.70
CA ARG A 139 13.95 -4.64 -1.75
C ARG A 139 13.75 -5.64 -0.62
N ALA A 140 13.55 -5.15 0.59
CA ALA A 140 13.32 -6.02 1.75
C ALA A 140 11.95 -6.71 1.64
N PHE A 141 10.93 -6.01 1.14
CA PHE A 141 9.62 -6.61 0.89
C PHE A 141 9.69 -7.76 -0.11
N GLU A 142 10.37 -7.59 -1.24
CA GLU A 142 10.58 -8.68 -2.21
C GLU A 142 11.21 -9.93 -1.57
N THR A 143 12.13 -9.73 -0.64
CA THR A 143 12.84 -10.83 0.01
C THR A 143 11.96 -11.61 0.98
N VAL A 144 11.08 -10.93 1.72
CA VAL A 144 10.28 -11.57 2.78
C VAL A 144 8.88 -11.98 2.33
N PHE A 145 8.32 -11.32 1.31
CA PHE A 145 7.00 -11.64 0.80
C PHE A 145 7.06 -12.89 -0.06
N SER A 146 6.56 -13.99 0.47
CA SER A 146 6.52 -15.27 -0.22
C SER A 146 5.07 -15.67 -0.51
N PRO A 147 4.59 -15.51 -1.75
CA PRO A 147 3.24 -15.91 -2.12
C PRO A 147 2.91 -17.37 -1.78
N ALA A 148 3.86 -18.27 -2.01
CA ALA A 148 3.66 -19.69 -1.73
C ALA A 148 3.46 -20.02 -0.24
N ARG A 149 4.13 -19.26 0.64
CA ARG A 149 3.97 -19.43 2.10
C ARG A 149 2.73 -18.72 2.62
N LEU A 150 2.41 -17.58 2.03
CA LEU A 150 1.33 -16.73 2.51
C LEU A 150 -0.05 -17.23 2.07
N TYR A 151 -0.16 -17.76 0.86
CA TYR A 151 -1.44 -18.13 0.29
C TYR A 151 -2.26 -19.08 1.20
N PRO A 152 -1.68 -20.17 1.79
CA PRO A 152 -2.44 -21.05 2.67
C PRO A 152 -2.95 -20.40 3.97
N GLU A 153 -2.36 -19.25 4.37
CA GLU A 153 -2.79 -18.52 5.56
C GLU A 153 -3.99 -17.60 5.31
N VAL A 154 -4.20 -17.20 4.06
CA VAL A 154 -5.19 -16.18 3.68
C VAL A 154 -6.28 -16.69 2.74
N ALA A 155 -6.11 -17.87 2.16
CA ALA A 155 -7.04 -18.49 1.22
C ALA A 155 -7.08 -20.00 1.39
N ASP A 156 -8.16 -20.60 0.90
CA ASP A 156 -8.32 -22.05 0.90
C ASP A 156 -7.57 -22.70 -0.29
N GLY A 157 -7.01 -23.88 -0.04
CA GLY A 157 -6.35 -24.68 -1.06
C GLY A 157 -4.86 -24.46 -1.16
N SER A 158 -4.27 -24.98 -2.24
CA SER A 158 -2.84 -24.91 -2.51
C SER A 158 -2.49 -23.73 -3.40
N TYR A 159 -1.33 -23.13 -3.15
CA TYR A 159 -0.79 -22.10 -4.04
C TYR A 159 -0.43 -22.68 -5.40
N SER A 160 -0.97 -22.12 -6.47
CA SER A 160 -0.79 -22.58 -7.84
C SER A 160 0.03 -21.62 -8.73
N GLY A 161 0.69 -20.65 -8.13
CA GLY A 161 1.46 -19.64 -8.85
C GLY A 161 0.69 -18.33 -9.08
N PRO A 162 1.30 -17.38 -9.77
CA PRO A 162 0.64 -16.15 -10.18
C PRO A 162 -0.60 -16.42 -11.02
N ASP A 163 -1.67 -15.67 -10.80
CA ASP A 163 -2.95 -15.82 -11.47
C ASP A 163 -3.36 -14.58 -12.29
N ARG A 164 -2.50 -13.58 -12.37
CA ARG A 164 -2.67 -12.36 -13.18
C ARG A 164 -1.38 -11.98 -13.87
N ASP A 165 -1.50 -11.34 -15.03
CA ASP A 165 -0.40 -10.63 -15.67
C ASP A 165 -0.23 -9.26 -14.98
N PRO A 166 0.92 -8.97 -14.36
CA PRO A 166 1.14 -7.70 -13.66
C PRO A 166 1.12 -6.48 -14.58
N ARG A 167 1.10 -6.68 -15.90
CA ARG A 167 1.08 -5.60 -16.90
C ARG A 167 -0.28 -5.39 -17.56
N SER A 168 -1.27 -6.17 -17.21
CA SER A 168 -2.62 -6.13 -17.79
C SER A 168 -3.61 -5.29 -16.97
N TRP A 169 -3.15 -4.34 -16.18
CA TRP A 169 -3.96 -3.50 -15.28
C TRP A 169 -4.18 -2.07 -15.79
#